data_dfedefd56b1db829ece119029b798483
#
_entry.id   dfedefd56b1db829ece119029b798483
#
_cell.length_a   1.000
_cell.length_b   1.000
_cell.length_c   1.000
_cell.angle_alpha   90.00
_cell.angle_beta   90.00
_cell.angle_gamma   90.00
#
_symmetry.space_group_name_H-M   'P 1'
#
loop_
_entity.id
_entity.type
_entity.pdbx_description
1 polymer ?
#
loop_
_entity_poly.entity_id
_entity_poly.type
_entity_poly.pdbx_seq_one_letter_code
_entity_poly.pdbx_strand_id
1 'polypeptide(L)'
;PVPLELNFTKKLDGRQLKANEFTFVLKKDGVEVERAKNGAPDATTGIAKINFTKLEFGKDDIGKTYNYTVEEVKGTDSTVSYDGMVETVRVSISHDGTAKAIVKNVVDAPDKEFDNRVTPPEEPKFNPEKYVVRDKDFDLTGKKLLDDDSELADKYGDTKINPYADKSNNNEKVTVPNDKGELEEVFENLNTQPVKRGQKFYYQVWLDTTQFSANNKENIQTVGITDNYDESKLIVTKNTIKVYD
;
A
#
# COMPACT_ATOMS: atom_id res chain seq x y z
N PRO A 1 -12.43 -48.30 -8.56
CA PRO A 1 -12.29 -47.25 -7.54
C PRO A 1 -13.43 -46.24 -7.63
N VAL A 2 -13.77 -45.65 -6.51
CA VAL A 2 -14.74 -44.55 -6.40
C VAL A 2 -13.99 -43.26 -6.19
N PRO A 3 -14.14 -42.29 -7.11
CA PRO A 3 -13.40 -41.02 -7.02
C PRO A 3 -14.05 -40.02 -6.08
N LEU A 4 -13.24 -39.13 -5.48
CA LEU A 4 -13.68 -37.95 -4.75
C LEU A 4 -12.80 -36.75 -5.13
N GLU A 5 -13.43 -35.66 -5.56
CA GLU A 5 -12.79 -34.40 -5.78
C GLU A 5 -12.97 -33.50 -4.53
N LEU A 6 -11.88 -32.97 -4.06
CA LEU A 6 -11.89 -31.98 -2.98
C LEU A 6 -12.03 -30.59 -3.62
N ASN A 7 -13.22 -30.01 -3.62
CA ASN A 7 -13.52 -28.76 -4.32
C ASN A 7 -13.28 -27.55 -3.44
N PHE A 8 -12.04 -27.38 -2.99
CA PHE A 8 -11.62 -26.18 -2.27
C PHE A 8 -11.24 -25.06 -3.23
N THR A 9 -11.44 -23.83 -2.79
CA THR A 9 -11.18 -22.62 -3.57
C THR A 9 -10.32 -21.63 -2.79
N LYS A 10 -9.74 -20.70 -3.51
CA LYS A 10 -8.95 -19.60 -2.97
C LYS A 10 -9.45 -18.27 -3.50
N LYS A 11 -9.64 -17.33 -2.59
CA LYS A 11 -9.95 -15.93 -2.87
C LYS A 11 -8.90 -15.01 -2.23
N LEU A 12 -8.63 -13.89 -2.88
CA LEU A 12 -7.74 -12.87 -2.39
C LEU A 12 -8.41 -11.50 -2.54
N ASP A 13 -8.63 -10.84 -1.42
CA ASP A 13 -9.12 -9.46 -1.41
C ASP A 13 -7.95 -8.46 -1.39
N GLY A 14 -8.14 -7.30 -1.98
CA GLY A 14 -7.18 -6.19 -2.01
C GLY A 14 -6.30 -6.11 -3.26
N ARG A 15 -6.11 -7.20 -3.98
CA ARG A 15 -5.49 -7.26 -5.32
C ARG A 15 -5.87 -8.53 -6.06
N GLN A 16 -5.53 -8.57 -7.33
CA GLN A 16 -5.78 -9.76 -8.13
C GLN A 16 -4.94 -10.96 -7.67
N LEU A 17 -5.60 -12.12 -7.50
CA LEU A 17 -4.97 -13.41 -7.25
C LEU A 17 -4.20 -13.87 -8.49
N LYS A 18 -3.04 -14.46 -8.29
CA LYS A 18 -2.23 -15.08 -9.35
C LYS A 18 -2.28 -16.60 -9.26
N ALA A 19 -2.12 -17.27 -10.39
CA ALA A 19 -1.97 -18.72 -10.39
C ALA A 19 -0.71 -19.16 -9.63
N ASN A 20 -0.80 -20.28 -8.91
CA ASN A 20 0.29 -20.87 -8.12
C ASN A 20 0.86 -19.99 -7.00
N GLU A 21 0.08 -19.03 -6.51
CA GLU A 21 0.54 -18.06 -5.52
C GLU A 21 0.53 -18.62 -4.10
N PHE A 22 -0.52 -19.34 -3.73
CA PHE A 22 -0.69 -19.91 -2.39
C PHE A 22 -0.57 -21.41 -2.41
N THR A 23 -0.06 -21.97 -1.30
CA THR A 23 0.16 -23.41 -1.14
C THR A 23 -0.76 -23.97 -0.06
N PHE A 24 -1.31 -25.14 -0.29
CA PHE A 24 -2.23 -25.83 0.60
C PHE A 24 -1.71 -27.22 0.89
N VAL A 25 -1.95 -27.70 2.10
CA VAL A 25 -1.57 -29.05 2.54
C VAL A 25 -2.82 -29.88 2.74
N LEU A 26 -2.83 -31.05 2.14
CA LEU A 26 -3.80 -32.09 2.41
C LEU A 26 -3.18 -33.11 3.36
N LYS A 27 -3.83 -33.35 4.48
CA LYS A 27 -3.44 -34.42 5.43
C LYS A 27 -4.52 -35.48 5.45
N LYS A 28 -4.12 -36.74 5.54
CA LYS A 28 -4.98 -37.90 5.79
C LYS A 28 -4.71 -38.43 7.18
N ASP A 29 -5.70 -38.41 8.05
CA ASP A 29 -5.60 -38.86 9.44
C ASP A 29 -4.38 -38.19 10.18
N GLY A 30 -4.16 -36.90 9.90
CA GLY A 30 -3.07 -36.10 10.49
C GLY A 30 -1.74 -36.18 9.77
N VAL A 31 -1.57 -37.06 8.77
CA VAL A 31 -0.34 -37.21 7.99
C VAL A 31 -0.44 -36.46 6.67
N GLU A 32 0.51 -35.61 6.35
CA GLU A 32 0.59 -34.91 5.07
C GLU A 32 0.70 -35.93 3.91
N VAL A 33 -0.21 -35.81 2.94
CA VAL A 33 -0.26 -36.68 1.74
C VAL A 33 -0.05 -35.92 0.45
N GLU A 34 -0.37 -34.62 0.42
CA GLU A 34 -0.23 -33.80 -0.78
C GLU A 34 -0.05 -32.33 -0.44
N ARG A 35 0.70 -31.63 -1.29
CA ARG A 35 0.74 -30.17 -1.37
C ARG A 35 0.24 -29.72 -2.72
N ALA A 36 -0.74 -28.85 -2.73
CA ALA A 36 -1.31 -28.28 -3.94
C ALA A 36 -1.19 -26.74 -3.95
N LYS A 37 -1.37 -26.17 -5.10
CA LYS A 37 -1.43 -24.70 -5.27
C LYS A 37 -2.77 -24.32 -5.88
N ASN A 38 -3.15 -23.06 -5.70
CA ASN A 38 -4.30 -22.51 -6.41
C ASN A 38 -4.02 -22.44 -7.91
N GLY A 39 -5.03 -22.71 -8.72
CA GLY A 39 -5.02 -22.50 -10.16
C GLY A 39 -5.09 -21.02 -10.55
N ALA A 40 -5.31 -20.79 -11.84
CA ALA A 40 -5.64 -19.45 -12.33
C ALA A 40 -7.01 -19.02 -11.79
N PRO A 41 -7.17 -17.76 -11.35
CA PRO A 41 -8.47 -17.25 -10.94
C PRO A 41 -9.43 -17.15 -12.14
N ASP A 42 -10.69 -17.39 -11.88
CA ASP A 42 -11.76 -17.10 -12.83
C ASP A 42 -11.81 -15.59 -13.10
N ALA A 43 -11.93 -15.21 -14.37
CA ALA A 43 -11.88 -13.81 -14.79
C ALA A 43 -13.05 -12.95 -14.26
N THR A 44 -14.16 -13.57 -13.91
CA THR A 44 -15.36 -12.87 -13.44
C THR A 44 -15.42 -12.80 -11.92
N THR A 45 -15.11 -13.91 -11.24
CA THR A 45 -15.25 -14.03 -9.79
C THR A 45 -13.95 -13.73 -9.03
N GLY A 46 -12.79 -13.84 -9.70
CA GLY A 46 -11.48 -13.73 -9.06
C GLY A 46 -11.11 -14.94 -8.20
N ILE A 47 -11.97 -15.96 -8.14
CA ILE A 47 -11.77 -17.15 -7.30
C ILE A 47 -11.03 -18.23 -8.09
N ALA A 48 -10.07 -18.88 -7.46
CA ALA A 48 -9.32 -19.97 -8.06
C ALA A 48 -9.62 -21.31 -7.39
N LYS A 49 -9.62 -22.41 -8.15
CA LYS A 49 -9.63 -23.74 -7.58
C LYS A 49 -8.27 -24.08 -6.99
N ILE A 50 -8.28 -24.89 -5.91
CA ILE A 50 -7.09 -25.52 -5.38
C ILE A 50 -6.93 -26.88 -6.06
N ASN A 51 -5.78 -27.10 -6.70
CA ASN A 51 -5.58 -28.23 -7.61
C ASN A 51 -5.12 -29.49 -6.88
N PHE A 52 -5.94 -30.01 -5.96
CA PHE A 52 -5.69 -31.31 -5.35
C PHE A 52 -5.93 -32.44 -6.35
N THR A 53 -5.09 -33.48 -6.23
CA THR A 53 -5.32 -34.74 -6.94
C THR A 53 -6.63 -35.40 -6.48
N LYS A 54 -7.37 -35.96 -7.43
CA LYS A 54 -8.58 -36.70 -7.12
C LYS A 54 -8.25 -37.91 -6.26
N LEU A 55 -8.94 -38.01 -5.12
CA LEU A 55 -8.84 -39.18 -4.26
C LEU A 55 -9.59 -40.37 -4.88
N GLU A 56 -9.07 -41.57 -4.74
CA GLU A 56 -9.70 -42.79 -5.22
C GLU A 56 -9.74 -43.86 -4.13
N PHE A 57 -10.88 -44.47 -3.98
CA PHE A 57 -11.12 -45.52 -2.97
C PHE A 57 -11.43 -46.84 -3.65
N GLY A 58 -10.78 -47.90 -3.21
CA GLY A 58 -10.89 -49.24 -3.75
C GLY A 58 -11.58 -50.22 -2.79
N LYS A 59 -11.53 -51.49 -3.14
CA LYS A 59 -12.10 -52.59 -2.32
C LYS A 59 -11.41 -52.67 -0.94
N ASP A 60 -10.14 -52.36 -0.88
CA ASP A 60 -9.35 -52.45 0.35
C ASP A 60 -9.69 -51.34 1.36
N ASP A 61 -10.49 -50.36 0.94
CA ASP A 61 -10.96 -49.26 1.78
C ASP A 61 -12.33 -49.56 2.41
N ILE A 62 -13.01 -50.64 2.02
CA ILE A 62 -14.30 -50.98 2.58
C ILE A 62 -14.21 -51.18 4.09
N GLY A 63 -15.14 -50.54 4.82
CA GLY A 63 -15.19 -50.55 6.27
C GLY A 63 -14.28 -49.51 6.94
N LYS A 64 -13.50 -48.76 6.17
CA LYS A 64 -12.63 -47.71 6.69
C LYS A 64 -13.30 -46.34 6.62
N THR A 65 -12.86 -45.48 7.54
CA THR A 65 -13.19 -44.05 7.58
C THR A 65 -11.91 -43.28 7.62
N TYR A 66 -11.83 -42.24 6.80
CA TYR A 66 -10.67 -41.33 6.68
C TYR A 66 -11.07 -39.89 6.99
N ASN A 67 -10.24 -39.19 7.71
CA ASN A 67 -10.39 -37.76 7.94
C ASN A 67 -9.32 -37.03 7.13
N TYR A 68 -9.75 -36.27 6.14
CA TYR A 68 -8.89 -35.42 5.35
C TYR A 68 -9.00 -33.98 5.90
N THR A 69 -7.86 -33.34 6.20
CA THR A 69 -7.83 -31.96 6.56
C THR A 69 -7.10 -31.15 5.49
N VAL A 70 -7.62 -29.97 5.21
CA VAL A 70 -7.01 -29.01 4.30
C VAL A 70 -6.69 -27.74 5.08
N GLU A 71 -5.47 -27.26 4.93
CA GLU A 71 -4.98 -26.03 5.55
C GLU A 71 -4.11 -25.24 4.57
N GLU A 72 -4.08 -23.92 4.70
CA GLU A 72 -3.18 -23.06 3.94
C GLU A 72 -1.83 -22.96 4.61
N VAL A 73 -0.77 -23.00 3.82
CA VAL A 73 0.60 -22.73 4.31
C VAL A 73 0.78 -21.23 4.42
N LYS A 74 0.97 -20.75 5.64
CA LYS A 74 1.28 -19.34 5.87
C LYS A 74 2.60 -18.95 5.18
N GLY A 75 2.54 -17.98 4.29
CA GLY A 75 3.70 -17.42 3.61
C GLY A 75 4.44 -16.37 4.45
N THR A 76 5.41 -15.74 3.82
CA THR A 76 6.29 -14.73 4.46
C THR A 76 5.91 -13.29 4.12
N ASP A 77 4.93 -13.07 3.24
CA ASP A 77 4.47 -11.73 2.88
C ASP A 77 3.68 -11.13 4.04
N SER A 78 4.25 -10.13 4.69
CA SER A 78 3.65 -9.45 5.85
C SER A 78 2.45 -8.57 5.49
N THR A 79 2.26 -8.26 4.20
CA THR A 79 1.11 -7.50 3.73
C THR A 79 -0.13 -8.37 3.56
N VAL A 80 0.04 -9.71 3.58
CA VAL A 80 -1.04 -10.67 3.42
C VAL A 80 -1.49 -11.18 4.80
N SER A 81 -2.78 -11.01 5.08
CA SER A 81 -3.46 -11.73 6.15
C SER A 81 -3.87 -13.09 5.60
N TYR A 82 -3.20 -14.13 6.07
CA TYR A 82 -3.46 -15.52 5.63
C TYR A 82 -4.63 -16.12 6.39
N ASP A 83 -5.41 -16.92 5.70
CA ASP A 83 -6.49 -17.70 6.32
C ASP A 83 -5.91 -18.80 7.22
N GLY A 84 -6.33 -18.80 8.48
CA GLY A 84 -5.91 -19.81 9.44
C GLY A 84 -6.89 -21.01 9.52
N MET A 85 -7.82 -21.13 8.58
CA MET A 85 -8.81 -22.18 8.52
C MET A 85 -8.17 -23.57 8.36
N VAL A 86 -8.69 -24.53 9.09
CA VAL A 86 -8.39 -25.96 8.92
C VAL A 86 -9.70 -26.70 8.77
N GLU A 87 -9.97 -27.16 7.56
CA GLU A 87 -11.24 -27.79 7.23
C GLU A 87 -11.11 -29.30 7.08
N THR A 88 -12.14 -30.01 7.51
CA THR A 88 -12.16 -31.48 7.54
C THR A 88 -13.22 -32.05 6.60
N VAL A 89 -12.79 -32.97 5.75
CA VAL A 89 -13.67 -33.82 4.94
C VAL A 89 -13.54 -35.23 5.45
N ARG A 90 -14.63 -35.78 5.95
CA ARG A 90 -14.69 -37.17 6.44
C ARG A 90 -15.30 -38.10 5.38
N VAL A 91 -14.59 -39.17 5.07
CA VAL A 91 -15.00 -40.12 4.03
C VAL A 91 -15.09 -41.51 4.64
N SER A 92 -16.27 -42.13 4.57
CA SER A 92 -16.48 -43.53 4.98
C SER A 92 -16.79 -44.36 3.76
N ILE A 93 -16.15 -45.50 3.64
CA ILE A 93 -16.30 -46.42 2.51
C ILE A 93 -17.08 -47.66 2.97
N SER A 94 -18.14 -47.99 2.27
CA SER A 94 -18.98 -49.13 2.58
C SER A 94 -19.26 -49.95 1.33
N HIS A 95 -19.85 -51.10 1.55
CA HIS A 95 -20.35 -51.99 0.48
C HIS A 95 -21.87 -51.78 0.30
N ASP A 96 -22.35 -51.74 -0.92
CA ASP A 96 -23.79 -51.54 -1.21
C ASP A 96 -24.68 -52.78 -1.03
N GLY A 97 -24.11 -53.88 -0.53
CA GLY A 97 -24.79 -55.13 -0.39
C GLY A 97 -24.74 -56.02 -1.64
N THR A 98 -24.21 -55.51 -2.76
CA THR A 98 -23.96 -56.30 -3.98
C THR A 98 -22.47 -56.57 -4.15
N ALA A 99 -22.05 -57.63 -4.76
CA ALA A 99 -20.63 -58.03 -4.88
C ALA A 99 -19.76 -57.06 -5.71
N LYS A 100 -20.29 -55.93 -6.17
CA LYS A 100 -19.63 -55.10 -7.18
C LYS A 100 -19.56 -53.60 -6.87
N ALA A 101 -20.35 -53.04 -5.94
CA ALA A 101 -20.42 -51.63 -5.76
C ALA A 101 -19.78 -51.17 -4.42
N ILE A 102 -18.96 -50.16 -4.50
CA ILE A 102 -18.34 -49.44 -3.38
C ILE A 102 -19.07 -48.10 -3.24
N VAL A 103 -19.56 -47.83 -2.04
CA VAL A 103 -20.24 -46.57 -1.73
C VAL A 103 -19.34 -45.72 -0.83
N LYS A 104 -19.16 -44.45 -1.21
CA LYS A 104 -18.55 -43.46 -0.35
C LYS A 104 -19.63 -42.59 0.29
N ASN A 105 -19.57 -42.44 1.58
CA ASN A 105 -20.32 -41.43 2.32
C ASN A 105 -19.37 -40.30 2.72
N VAL A 106 -19.69 -39.08 2.29
CA VAL A 106 -18.85 -37.90 2.53
C VAL A 106 -19.58 -36.97 3.46
N VAL A 107 -18.95 -36.63 4.58
CA VAL A 107 -19.30 -35.45 5.38
C VAL A 107 -18.32 -34.38 4.96
N ASP A 108 -18.83 -33.45 4.19
CA ASP A 108 -18.02 -32.40 3.58
C ASP A 108 -17.70 -31.27 4.57
N ALA A 109 -16.67 -30.51 4.27
CA ALA A 109 -16.31 -29.30 5.01
C ALA A 109 -17.41 -28.25 4.89
N PRO A 110 -17.78 -27.58 5.99
CA PRO A 110 -18.79 -26.52 5.98
C PRO A 110 -18.31 -25.29 5.19
N ASP A 111 -17.01 -25.02 5.21
CA ASP A 111 -16.37 -23.96 4.43
C ASP A 111 -15.29 -24.56 3.53
N LYS A 112 -15.25 -24.12 2.28
CA LYS A 112 -14.30 -24.60 1.28
C LYS A 112 -13.55 -23.47 0.59
N GLU A 113 -13.76 -22.23 1.00
CA GLU A 113 -13.11 -21.07 0.43
C GLU A 113 -12.08 -20.50 1.42
N PHE A 114 -10.81 -20.54 1.05
CA PHE A 114 -9.74 -19.90 1.79
C PHE A 114 -9.65 -18.43 1.39
N ASP A 115 -9.90 -17.54 2.33
CA ASP A 115 -9.95 -16.10 2.13
C ASP A 115 -8.71 -15.40 2.68
N ASN A 116 -7.85 -14.91 1.80
CA ASN A 116 -6.76 -14.02 2.20
C ASN A 116 -7.10 -12.57 1.87
N ARG A 117 -6.52 -11.68 2.63
CA ARG A 117 -6.65 -10.25 2.39
C ARG A 117 -5.27 -9.59 2.33
N VAL A 118 -5.05 -8.81 1.29
CA VAL A 118 -3.90 -7.91 1.21
C VAL A 118 -4.29 -6.58 1.82
N THR A 119 -3.54 -6.15 2.82
CA THR A 119 -3.58 -4.77 3.29
C THR A 119 -2.56 -4.01 2.46
N PRO A 120 -2.98 -3.10 1.58
CA PRO A 120 -2.02 -2.25 0.88
C PRO A 120 -1.16 -1.53 1.91
N PRO A 121 0.14 -1.32 1.66
CA PRO A 121 0.93 -0.41 2.47
C PRO A 121 0.17 0.92 2.54
N GLU A 122 0.12 1.54 3.73
CA GLU A 122 -0.46 2.87 3.86
C GLU A 122 0.19 3.77 2.81
N GLU A 123 -0.64 4.41 2.00
CA GLU A 123 -0.13 5.43 1.08
C GLU A 123 0.57 6.49 1.93
N PRO A 124 1.82 6.84 1.60
CA PRO A 124 2.53 7.86 2.34
C PRO A 124 1.72 9.17 2.26
N LYS A 125 1.32 9.67 3.40
CA LYS A 125 0.60 10.95 3.51
C LYS A 125 1.63 12.05 3.37
N PHE A 126 1.63 12.69 2.20
CA PHE A 126 2.35 13.92 2.02
C PHE A 126 1.55 15.05 2.65
N ASN A 127 2.20 15.81 3.50
CA ASN A 127 1.67 17.07 3.99
C ASN A 127 2.48 18.20 3.34
N PRO A 128 2.14 18.63 2.13
CA PRO A 128 2.82 19.76 1.53
C PRO A 128 2.53 21.01 2.34
N GLU A 129 3.57 21.77 2.65
CA GLU A 129 3.44 23.05 3.29
C GLU A 129 3.64 24.16 2.27
N LYS A 130 2.76 25.16 2.29
CA LYS A 130 2.78 26.27 1.36
C LYS A 130 2.97 27.59 2.10
N TYR A 131 3.95 28.37 1.67
CA TYR A 131 4.29 29.65 2.24
C TYR A 131 4.32 30.72 1.17
N VAL A 132 4.02 31.94 1.59
CA VAL A 132 4.15 33.14 0.77
C VAL A 132 5.30 33.98 1.33
N VAL A 133 6.30 34.26 0.51
CA VAL A 133 7.50 34.99 0.92
C VAL A 133 7.70 36.22 0.03
N ARG A 134 8.36 37.25 0.58
CA ARG A 134 8.68 38.50 -0.14
C ARG A 134 9.70 38.24 -1.24
N ASP A 135 9.61 39.01 -2.33
CA ASP A 135 10.53 38.93 -3.47
C ASP A 135 11.99 39.15 -3.10
N LYS A 136 12.26 39.97 -2.09
CA LYS A 136 13.63 40.31 -1.65
C LYS A 136 14.21 39.40 -0.59
N ASP A 137 13.37 38.60 0.03
CA ASP A 137 13.69 37.86 1.26
C ASP A 137 14.26 36.47 0.95
N PHE A 138 14.00 35.97 -0.26
CA PHE A 138 14.35 34.61 -0.59
C PHE A 138 14.75 34.47 -2.06
N ASP A 139 16.05 34.50 -2.32
CA ASP A 139 16.59 34.16 -3.62
C ASP A 139 17.17 32.75 -3.61
N LEU A 140 16.40 31.83 -4.11
CA LEU A 140 16.81 30.44 -4.30
C LEU A 140 17.47 30.17 -5.65
N THR A 141 17.76 31.26 -6.41
CA THR A 141 18.34 31.13 -7.75
C THR A 141 19.74 30.53 -7.65
N GLY A 142 19.90 29.32 -8.21
CA GLY A 142 21.15 28.59 -8.24
C GLY A 142 21.54 27.89 -6.95
N LYS A 143 20.68 27.85 -5.93
CA LYS A 143 20.91 27.10 -4.69
C LYS A 143 20.06 25.84 -4.65
N LYS A 144 20.68 24.76 -4.26
CA LYS A 144 19.98 23.53 -3.89
C LYS A 144 19.67 23.59 -2.41
N LEU A 145 18.41 23.39 -2.06
CA LEU A 145 17.94 23.43 -0.67
C LEU A 145 18.56 22.34 0.22
N LEU A 146 19.03 21.27 -0.39
CA LEU A 146 19.62 20.12 0.27
C LEU A 146 21.15 20.05 0.13
N ASP A 147 21.81 21.09 -0.40
CA ASP A 147 23.26 21.17 -0.43
C ASP A 147 23.77 21.44 0.99
N ASP A 148 24.63 20.57 1.49
CA ASP A 148 25.21 20.67 2.84
C ASP A 148 25.99 21.99 3.05
N ASP A 149 26.46 22.59 1.97
CA ASP A 149 27.16 23.90 1.96
C ASP A 149 26.21 25.06 1.70
N SER A 150 24.92 24.88 1.71
CA SER A 150 24.00 25.98 1.42
C SER A 150 23.96 26.95 2.60
N GLU A 151 24.02 28.23 2.31
CA GLU A 151 23.75 29.29 3.30
C GLU A 151 22.40 29.17 3.97
N LEU A 152 21.51 28.37 3.36
CA LEU A 152 20.20 28.04 3.90
C LEU A 152 20.27 27.01 5.01
N ALA A 153 21.12 25.99 4.90
CA ALA A 153 21.36 25.03 5.97
C ALA A 153 21.96 25.73 7.20
N ASP A 154 22.91 26.63 6.99
CA ASP A 154 23.49 27.43 8.07
C ASP A 154 22.49 28.39 8.70
N LYS A 155 21.63 29.00 7.89
CA LYS A 155 20.61 29.96 8.35
C LYS A 155 19.46 29.30 9.10
N TYR A 156 19.01 28.11 8.67
CA TYR A 156 17.80 27.49 9.20
C TYR A 156 18.08 26.22 10.02
N GLY A 157 19.34 25.86 10.19
CA GLY A 157 19.79 24.76 11.02
C GLY A 157 19.59 23.38 10.38
N ASP A 158 19.96 22.35 11.13
CA ASP A 158 19.96 20.96 10.68
C ASP A 158 18.57 20.35 10.42
N THR A 159 17.52 21.06 10.71
CA THR A 159 16.16 20.54 10.48
C THR A 159 15.81 20.44 9.00
N LYS A 160 16.56 21.10 8.12
CA LYS A 160 16.62 20.89 6.66
C LYS A 160 15.28 20.74 5.92
N ILE A 161 14.23 20.77 6.68
CA ILE A 161 12.86 20.70 6.25
C ILE A 161 12.38 22.12 6.34
N ASN A 162 11.64 22.57 5.43
CA ASN A 162 10.95 23.83 5.38
C ASN A 162 11.37 24.86 6.47
N PRO A 163 12.13 25.89 6.12
CA PRO A 163 12.56 26.91 7.08
C PRO A 163 11.41 27.65 7.79
N TYR A 164 10.19 27.46 7.30
CA TYR A 164 8.96 28.03 7.84
C TYR A 164 8.07 27.00 8.54
N ALA A 165 8.53 25.77 8.71
CA ALA A 165 7.76 24.71 9.39
C ALA A 165 7.57 24.99 10.88
N ASP A 166 8.51 25.68 11.49
CA ASP A 166 8.34 26.17 12.86
C ASP A 166 7.38 27.37 12.86
N LYS A 167 6.17 27.10 13.27
CA LYS A 167 5.12 28.13 13.39
C LYS A 167 5.47 29.24 14.38
N SER A 168 6.43 29.03 15.28
CA SER A 168 6.91 30.05 16.20
C SER A 168 7.72 31.14 15.49
N ASN A 169 8.34 30.81 14.36
CA ASN A 169 9.15 31.75 13.56
C ASN A 169 8.38 32.46 12.44
N ASN A 170 7.09 32.17 12.29
CA ASN A 170 6.23 32.82 11.29
C ASN A 170 6.10 34.34 11.47
N ASN A 171 6.61 34.87 12.55
CA ASN A 171 6.51 36.29 12.91
C ASN A 171 7.86 37.01 12.92
N GLU A 172 8.92 36.41 12.38
CA GLU A 172 10.17 37.15 12.22
C GLU A 172 9.95 38.36 11.33
N LYS A 173 10.48 39.51 11.79
CA LYS A 173 10.43 40.73 11.06
C LYS A 173 11.80 41.00 10.44
N VAL A 174 11.77 41.45 9.23
CA VAL A 174 12.94 41.94 8.49
C VAL A 174 12.77 43.41 8.19
N THR A 175 13.87 44.13 8.10
CA THR A 175 13.89 45.56 7.78
C THR A 175 14.04 45.69 6.27
N VAL A 176 13.07 46.32 5.62
CA VAL A 176 13.09 46.58 4.18
C VAL A 176 12.82 48.05 3.89
N PRO A 177 13.33 48.62 2.80
CA PRO A 177 12.97 49.97 2.39
C PRO A 177 11.50 50.00 1.87
N ASN A 178 10.74 50.99 2.33
CA ASN A 178 9.41 51.30 1.82
C ASN A 178 9.47 52.08 0.49
N ASP A 179 8.33 52.43 -0.08
CA ASP A 179 8.24 53.16 -1.35
C ASP A 179 8.90 54.57 -1.32
N LYS A 180 9.19 55.08 -0.12
CA LYS A 180 9.89 56.36 0.09
C LYS A 180 11.40 56.19 0.36
N GLY A 181 11.86 54.92 0.42
CA GLY A 181 13.25 54.58 0.76
C GLY A 181 13.54 54.61 2.27
N GLU A 182 12.50 54.76 3.12
CA GLU A 182 12.64 54.67 4.57
C GLU A 182 12.60 53.19 4.98
N LEU A 183 13.41 52.86 6.00
CA LEU A 183 13.44 51.48 6.52
C LEU A 183 12.20 51.21 7.39
N GLU A 184 11.48 50.15 7.07
CA GLU A 184 10.33 49.67 7.87
C GLU A 184 10.52 48.21 8.26
N GLU A 185 10.04 47.84 9.44
CA GLU A 185 9.94 46.44 9.86
C GLU A 185 8.71 45.80 9.28
N VAL A 186 8.90 44.71 8.58
CA VAL A 186 7.82 43.92 7.96
C VAL A 186 7.99 42.44 8.24
N PHE A 187 6.91 41.70 8.18
CA PHE A 187 7.02 40.25 8.32
C PHE A 187 7.71 39.61 7.11
N GLU A 188 8.65 38.71 7.37
CA GLU A 188 9.33 37.94 6.32
C GLU A 188 8.34 37.00 5.63
N ASN A 189 7.56 36.29 6.40
CA ASN A 189 6.51 35.43 5.92
C ASN A 189 5.20 36.22 5.72
N LEU A 190 4.66 36.16 4.52
CA LEU A 190 3.41 36.85 4.16
C LEU A 190 2.16 35.98 4.35
N ASN A 191 2.27 34.78 4.90
CA ASN A 191 1.08 33.98 5.17
C ASN A 191 0.14 34.74 6.09
N THR A 192 -1.12 34.81 5.72
CA THR A 192 -2.16 35.56 6.42
C THR A 192 -1.99 37.09 6.46
N GLN A 193 -0.95 37.63 5.82
CA GLN A 193 -0.75 39.06 5.72
C GLN A 193 -1.39 39.62 4.46
N PRO A 194 -1.93 40.85 4.50
CA PRO A 194 -2.44 41.51 3.32
C PRO A 194 -1.30 41.86 2.35
N VAL A 195 -1.50 41.60 1.07
CA VAL A 195 -0.58 42.00 0.01
C VAL A 195 -1.17 43.18 -0.77
N LYS A 196 -0.31 44.11 -1.20
CA LYS A 196 -0.71 45.28 -1.99
C LYS A 196 -0.93 44.86 -3.45
N ARG A 197 -1.84 45.56 -4.15
CA ARG A 197 -2.01 45.39 -5.61
C ARG A 197 -0.69 45.66 -6.34
N GLY A 198 -0.27 44.73 -7.17
CA GLY A 198 1.00 44.82 -7.93
C GLY A 198 2.24 44.38 -7.14
N GLN A 199 2.09 44.00 -5.88
CA GLN A 199 3.19 43.46 -5.09
C GLN A 199 3.61 42.08 -5.66
N LYS A 200 4.93 41.90 -5.81
CA LYS A 200 5.48 40.59 -6.15
C LYS A 200 5.81 39.83 -4.88
N PHE A 201 5.56 38.56 -4.94
CA PHE A 201 5.89 37.59 -3.89
C PHE A 201 6.12 36.21 -4.51
N TYR A 202 6.67 35.29 -3.76
CA TYR A 202 6.87 33.91 -4.17
C TYR A 202 5.99 33.00 -3.33
N TYR A 203 5.47 31.95 -3.96
CA TYR A 203 4.99 30.78 -3.27
C TYR A 203 6.15 29.80 -3.14
N GLN A 204 6.33 29.29 -1.95
CA GLN A 204 7.16 28.13 -1.70
C GLN A 204 6.26 26.96 -1.31
N VAL A 205 6.43 25.84 -1.97
CA VAL A 205 5.75 24.60 -1.63
C VAL A 205 6.82 23.59 -1.26
N TRP A 206 6.76 23.12 -0.04
CA TRP A 206 7.71 22.17 0.52
C TRP A 206 7.06 20.80 0.62
N LEU A 207 7.77 19.78 0.20
CA LEU A 207 7.35 18.41 0.28
C LEU A 207 8.40 17.61 1.04
N ASP A 208 8.05 17.16 2.24
CA ASP A 208 8.91 16.29 3.01
C ASP A 208 8.83 14.86 2.50
N THR A 209 9.90 14.37 1.90
CA THR A 209 10.04 13.01 1.41
C THR A 209 10.80 12.10 2.38
N THR A 210 11.25 12.59 3.52
CA THR A 210 12.01 11.81 4.51
C THR A 210 11.17 10.74 5.19
N GLN A 211 9.84 10.93 5.21
CA GLN A 211 8.90 9.99 5.80
C GLN A 211 8.68 8.72 4.96
N PHE A 212 9.24 8.66 3.76
CA PHE A 212 9.20 7.42 2.99
C PHE A 212 10.06 6.37 3.66
N SER A 213 9.41 5.32 4.17
CA SER A 213 10.14 4.15 4.61
C SER A 213 10.91 3.54 3.41
N ALA A 214 12.05 2.93 3.68
CA ALA A 214 12.84 2.27 2.65
C ALA A 214 12.00 1.27 1.83
N ASN A 215 10.99 0.66 2.45
CA ASN A 215 10.08 -0.30 1.82
C ASN A 215 9.06 0.33 0.86
N ASN A 216 8.79 1.62 0.99
CA ASN A 216 7.81 2.32 0.12
C ASN A 216 8.48 3.08 -1.03
N LYS A 217 9.79 3.34 -0.97
CA LYS A 217 10.52 4.06 -2.02
C LYS A 217 10.48 3.35 -3.37
N GLU A 218 10.49 2.03 -3.37
CA GLU A 218 10.47 1.23 -4.60
C GLU A 218 9.14 1.30 -5.36
N ASN A 219 8.06 1.68 -4.69
CA ASN A 219 6.71 1.75 -5.27
C ASN A 219 6.33 3.15 -5.75
N ILE A 220 7.11 4.18 -5.41
CA ILE A 220 6.82 5.57 -5.79
C ILE A 220 7.68 5.91 -6.99
N GLN A 221 7.04 6.02 -8.15
CA GLN A 221 7.70 6.37 -9.41
C GLN A 221 7.67 7.87 -9.70
N THR A 222 6.66 8.57 -9.19
CA THR A 222 6.48 9.99 -9.46
C THR A 222 5.76 10.65 -8.30
N VAL A 223 6.24 11.82 -7.91
CA VAL A 223 5.58 12.71 -6.95
C VAL A 223 5.31 14.02 -7.66
N GLY A 224 4.08 14.53 -7.53
CA GLY A 224 3.68 15.78 -8.14
C GLY A 224 2.94 16.66 -7.14
N ILE A 225 3.04 17.97 -7.34
CA ILE A 225 2.28 18.97 -6.59
C ILE A 225 1.39 19.71 -7.58
N THR A 226 0.11 19.82 -7.26
CA THR A 226 -0.82 20.66 -7.99
C THR A 226 -1.27 21.79 -7.08
N ASP A 227 -1.10 23.02 -7.52
CA ASP A 227 -1.56 24.21 -6.84
C ASP A 227 -2.63 24.91 -7.69
N ASN A 228 -3.81 25.11 -7.08
CA ASN A 228 -4.90 25.84 -7.70
C ASN A 228 -4.99 27.23 -7.07
N TYR A 229 -4.40 28.22 -7.73
CA TYR A 229 -4.44 29.60 -7.27
C TYR A 229 -5.62 30.37 -7.91
N ASP A 230 -6.00 31.51 -7.33
CA ASP A 230 -7.06 32.36 -7.84
C ASP A 230 -6.53 33.27 -8.97
N GLU A 231 -6.72 32.83 -10.23
CA GLU A 231 -6.25 33.56 -11.42
C GLU A 231 -6.92 34.93 -11.58
N SER A 232 -8.05 35.16 -10.92
CA SER A 232 -8.71 36.48 -10.94
C SER A 232 -7.95 37.52 -10.12
N LYS A 233 -7.09 37.09 -9.20
CA LYS A 233 -6.35 37.94 -8.27
C LYS A 233 -4.86 37.87 -8.45
N LEU A 234 -4.35 36.77 -8.98
CA LEU A 234 -2.93 36.47 -9.07
C LEU A 234 -2.49 36.25 -10.51
N ILE A 235 -1.34 36.74 -10.85
CA ILE A 235 -0.71 36.47 -12.14
C ILE A 235 0.58 35.70 -11.90
N VAL A 236 0.66 34.49 -12.41
CA VAL A 236 1.92 33.70 -12.42
C VAL A 236 2.70 34.05 -13.67
N THR A 237 3.93 34.51 -13.49
CA THR A 237 4.83 34.76 -14.61
C THR A 237 5.37 33.43 -15.14
N LYS A 238 5.13 33.13 -16.40
CA LYS A 238 5.67 31.91 -17.03
C LYS A 238 7.20 31.87 -16.87
N ASN A 239 7.74 30.67 -16.66
CA ASN A 239 9.15 30.39 -16.45
C ASN A 239 9.74 30.87 -15.11
N THR A 240 8.90 31.21 -14.13
CA THR A 240 9.36 31.52 -12.77
C THR A 240 9.19 30.36 -11.80
N ILE A 241 8.58 29.25 -12.25
CA ILE A 241 8.46 28.04 -11.43
C ILE A 241 9.81 27.31 -11.46
N LYS A 242 10.37 27.08 -10.29
CA LYS A 242 11.62 26.35 -10.09
C LYS A 242 11.40 25.24 -9.10
N VAL A 243 12.03 24.11 -9.33
CA VAL A 243 12.00 22.94 -8.44
C VAL A 243 13.43 22.73 -7.94
N TYR A 244 13.54 22.52 -6.66
CA TYR A 244 14.81 22.24 -5.97
C TYR A 244 14.69 20.91 -5.25
N ASP A 245 15.75 20.14 -5.16
CA ASP A 245 15.89 18.88 -4.42
C ASP A 245 17.01 18.99 -3.35
#